data_b33bd9130b31ac7fe2aa66f44c9068cf
#
_entry.id   b33bd9130b31ac7fe2aa66f44c9068cf
#
_cell.length_a   1.000
_cell.length_b   1.000
_cell.length_c   1.000
_cell.angle_alpha   90.00
_cell.angle_beta   90.00
_cell.angle_gamma   90.00
#
_symmetry.space_group_name_H-M   'P 1'
#
loop_
_entity.id
_entity.type
_entity.pdbx_description
1 polymer ?
#
loop_
_entity_poly.entity_id
_entity_poly.type
_entity_poly.pdbx_seq_one_letter_code
_entity_poly.pdbx_strand_id
1 'polypeptide(L)'
;MTYTRVPVVTDEKQFVGTIGLRDIMAYQMEHDLSQEIMADTDIVHMTRTDVAVVSPDFTITEVLHKLVDESFLPVVDASGIFQGIITRKSILKAVNALLHDFSKEYEIRCKWEIGFQPF
;
A
#
# COMPACT_ATOMS: atom_id res chain seq x y z
N MET A 1 13.03 -2.41 6.00
CA MET A 1 12.19 -1.20 5.96
C MET A 1 10.86 -1.43 6.61
N THR A 2 10.57 -0.66 7.60
CA THR A 2 9.30 -0.79 8.32
C THR A 2 8.24 0.09 7.67
N TYR A 3 7.01 -0.36 7.76
CA TYR A 3 5.90 0.48 7.34
C TYR A 3 5.66 1.53 8.40
N THR A 4 5.66 2.77 7.94
CA THR A 4 5.41 3.89 8.84
C THR A 4 4.02 4.45 8.65
N ARG A 5 3.25 3.87 7.75
CA ARG A 5 1.89 4.33 7.44
C ARG A 5 0.91 3.16 7.41
N VAL A 6 -0.32 3.44 7.81
CA VAL A 6 -1.42 2.45 7.77
C VAL A 6 -2.66 3.09 7.16
N PRO A 7 -3.53 2.31 6.53
CA PRO A 7 -4.78 2.85 6.01
C PRO A 7 -5.74 3.23 7.13
N VAL A 8 -6.52 4.28 6.87
CA VAL A 8 -7.56 4.76 7.79
C VAL A 8 -8.90 4.60 7.09
N VAL A 9 -9.82 3.92 7.73
CA VAL A 9 -11.15 3.66 7.18
C VAL A 9 -12.21 3.96 8.24
N THR A 10 -13.43 4.20 7.78
CA THR A 10 -14.57 4.38 8.69
C THR A 10 -15.12 3.02 9.13
N ASP A 11 -16.09 3.05 10.03
CA ASP A 11 -16.79 1.84 10.45
C ASP A 11 -17.50 1.14 9.30
N GLU A 12 -17.91 1.90 8.29
CA GLU A 12 -18.51 1.37 7.07
C GLU A 12 -17.49 0.98 6.02
N LYS A 13 -16.20 1.00 6.38
CA LYS A 13 -15.09 0.65 5.50
C LYS A 13 -14.86 1.63 4.36
N GLN A 14 -15.35 2.86 4.50
CA GLN A 14 -15.03 3.92 3.57
C GLN A 14 -13.55 4.30 3.76
N PHE A 15 -12.81 4.36 2.68
CA PHE A 15 -11.40 4.74 2.74
C PHE A 15 -11.28 6.25 2.97
N VAL A 16 -10.52 6.63 3.99
CA VAL A 16 -10.26 8.04 4.30
C VAL A 16 -8.89 8.46 3.78
N GLY A 17 -7.88 7.66 4.03
CA GLY A 17 -6.52 7.97 3.66
C GLY A 17 -5.54 7.10 4.41
N THR A 18 -4.34 7.61 4.63
CA THR A 18 -3.31 6.90 5.40
C THR A 18 -2.76 7.80 6.48
N ILE A 19 -2.29 7.17 7.56
CA ILE A 19 -1.67 7.89 8.67
C ILE A 19 -0.36 7.19 9.02
N GLY A 20 0.65 7.98 9.38
CA GLY A 20 1.92 7.46 9.82
C GLY A 20 2.37 8.13 11.10
N LEU A 21 3.40 7.57 11.71
CA LEU A 21 3.93 8.10 12.96
C LEU A 21 4.36 9.56 12.81
N ARG A 22 4.95 9.90 11.67
CA ARG A 22 5.36 11.29 11.41
C ARG A 22 4.18 12.25 11.38
N ASP A 23 3.05 11.81 10.83
CA ASP A 23 1.85 12.65 10.80
C ASP A 23 1.34 12.92 12.21
N ILE A 24 1.37 11.91 13.06
CA ILE A 24 0.94 12.03 14.45
C ILE A 24 1.85 12.98 15.21
N MET A 25 3.15 12.78 15.07
CA MET A 25 4.14 13.62 15.77
C MET A 25 4.08 15.06 15.28
N ALA A 26 3.95 15.26 13.98
CA ALA A 26 3.86 16.61 13.42
C ALA A 26 2.62 17.34 13.90
N TYR A 27 1.49 16.64 13.95
CA TYR A 27 0.24 17.22 14.45
C TYR A 27 0.37 17.64 15.92
N GLN A 28 0.95 16.75 16.73
CA GLN A 28 1.15 17.03 18.14
C GLN A 28 2.03 18.27 18.35
N MET A 29 3.12 18.37 17.61
CA MET A 29 4.04 19.49 17.73
C MET A 29 3.43 20.80 17.20
N GLU A 30 2.74 20.71 16.08
CA GLU A 30 2.14 21.88 15.44
C GLU A 30 1.06 22.53 16.32
N HIS A 31 0.30 21.70 17.03
CA HIS A 31 -0.79 22.16 17.89
C HIS A 31 -0.40 22.21 19.36
N ASP A 32 0.85 21.84 19.67
CA ASP A 32 1.38 21.86 21.04
C ASP A 32 0.46 21.11 22.02
N LEU A 33 0.11 19.88 21.65
CA LEU A 33 -0.84 19.08 22.40
C LEU A 33 -0.12 18.12 23.35
N SER A 34 -0.74 17.90 24.52
CA SER A 34 -0.29 16.88 25.44
C SER A 34 -0.70 15.50 24.92
N GLN A 35 -0.08 14.45 25.48
CA GLN A 35 -0.46 13.10 25.10
C GLN A 35 -1.89 12.76 25.49
N GLU A 36 -2.39 13.35 26.57
CA GLU A 36 -3.76 13.15 26.99
C GLU A 36 -4.75 13.70 25.97
N ILE A 37 -4.47 14.89 25.46
CA ILE A 37 -5.32 15.51 24.42
C ILE A 37 -5.18 14.71 23.11
N MET A 38 -3.99 14.25 22.79
CA MET A 38 -3.78 13.42 21.59
C MET A 38 -4.60 12.15 21.65
N ALA A 39 -4.71 11.53 22.81
CA ALA A 39 -5.49 10.30 22.98
C ALA A 39 -6.97 10.50 22.66
N ASP A 40 -7.49 11.71 22.87
CA ASP A 40 -8.88 12.04 22.60
C ASP A 40 -9.11 12.66 21.22
N THR A 41 -8.04 12.87 20.46
CA THR A 41 -8.11 13.49 19.15
C THR A 41 -8.44 12.44 18.09
N ASP A 42 -9.40 12.73 17.23
CA ASP A 42 -9.73 11.84 16.13
C ASP A 42 -8.59 11.84 15.11
N ILE A 43 -8.17 10.64 14.72
CA ILE A 43 -7.06 10.47 13.78
C ILE A 43 -7.35 11.06 12.42
N VAL A 44 -8.61 11.32 12.09
CA VAL A 44 -8.96 11.93 10.79
C VAL A 44 -8.26 13.27 10.60
N HIS A 45 -8.01 14.00 11.69
CA HIS A 45 -7.35 15.30 11.63
C HIS A 45 -5.88 15.18 11.24
N MET A 46 -5.28 14.00 11.41
CA MET A 46 -3.88 13.74 11.11
C MET A 46 -3.71 12.89 9.87
N THR A 47 -4.81 12.44 9.27
CA THR A 47 -4.79 11.50 8.16
C THR A 47 -4.51 12.23 6.86
N ARG A 48 -3.62 11.68 6.05
CA ARG A 48 -3.39 12.17 4.70
C ARG A 48 -4.43 11.58 3.77
N THR A 49 -5.07 12.44 3.00
CA THR A 49 -6.13 12.04 2.08
C THR A 49 -5.68 12.04 0.62
N ASP A 50 -4.56 12.68 0.32
CA ASP A 50 -4.01 12.79 -1.04
C ASP A 50 -3.05 11.67 -1.37
N VAL A 51 -3.46 10.44 -1.13
CA VAL A 51 -2.60 9.27 -1.30
C VAL A 51 -3.00 8.50 -2.56
N ALA A 52 -2.02 7.80 -3.15
CA ALA A 52 -2.28 6.99 -4.32
C ALA A 52 -3.08 5.74 -3.94
N VAL A 53 -4.11 5.45 -4.73
CA VAL A 53 -4.92 4.25 -4.56
C VAL A 53 -5.08 3.58 -5.92
N VAL A 54 -5.54 2.33 -5.92
CA VAL A 54 -5.91 1.62 -7.15
C VAL A 54 -7.29 1.02 -6.98
N SER A 55 -7.98 0.80 -8.09
CA SER A 55 -9.27 0.14 -8.10
C SER A 55 -9.10 -1.38 -8.10
N PRO A 56 -10.14 -2.16 -7.76
CA PRO A 56 -10.03 -3.61 -7.76
C PRO A 56 -9.69 -4.22 -9.13
N ASP A 57 -9.93 -3.49 -10.22
CA ASP A 57 -9.63 -3.97 -11.57
C ASP A 57 -8.28 -3.43 -12.08
N PHE A 58 -7.35 -3.19 -11.17
CA PHE A 58 -6.03 -2.67 -11.50
C PHE A 58 -5.27 -3.60 -12.43
N THR A 59 -4.31 -3.03 -13.18
CA THR A 59 -3.36 -3.83 -13.96
C THR A 59 -2.06 -3.94 -13.21
N ILE A 60 -1.29 -4.98 -13.51
CA ILE A 60 0.04 -5.16 -12.91
C ILE A 60 0.93 -3.97 -13.25
N THR A 61 0.87 -3.48 -14.49
CA THR A 61 1.66 -2.34 -14.92
C THR A 61 1.36 -1.10 -14.09
N GLU A 62 0.09 -0.83 -13.86
CA GLU A 62 -0.33 0.30 -13.05
C GLU A 62 0.22 0.21 -11.63
N VAL A 63 0.10 -0.97 -11.02
CA VAL A 63 0.55 -1.20 -9.66
C VAL A 63 2.06 -1.05 -9.56
N LEU A 64 2.81 -1.66 -10.47
CA LEU A 64 4.26 -1.57 -10.46
C LEU A 64 4.73 -0.13 -10.60
N HIS A 65 4.07 0.62 -11.48
CA HIS A 65 4.42 2.02 -11.69
C HIS A 65 4.22 2.85 -10.42
N LYS A 66 3.10 2.64 -9.74
CA LYS A 66 2.79 3.39 -8.51
C LYS A 66 3.63 2.96 -7.33
N LEU A 67 4.02 1.68 -7.26
CA LEU A 67 4.83 1.18 -6.15
C LEU A 67 6.28 1.66 -6.20
N VAL A 68 6.69 2.32 -7.28
CA VAL A 68 8.01 2.95 -7.31
C VAL A 68 8.15 3.97 -6.19
N ASP A 69 7.10 4.75 -5.95
CA ASP A 69 7.13 5.83 -4.98
C ASP A 69 6.39 5.53 -3.68
N GLU A 70 5.57 4.48 -3.67
CA GLU A 70 4.73 4.15 -2.51
C GLU A 70 5.18 2.85 -1.88
N SER A 71 5.10 2.76 -0.56
CA SER A 71 5.42 1.51 0.14
C SER A 71 4.30 0.48 0.00
N PHE A 72 3.07 0.95 -0.17
CA PHE A 72 1.92 0.10 -0.43
C PHE A 72 0.84 0.93 -1.12
N LEU A 73 -0.14 0.24 -1.71
CA LEU A 73 -1.26 0.89 -2.37
C LEU A 73 -2.57 0.37 -1.79
N PRO A 74 -3.42 1.24 -1.26
CA PRO A 74 -4.77 0.84 -0.89
C PRO A 74 -5.60 0.51 -2.14
N VAL A 75 -6.42 -0.52 -2.04
CA VAL A 75 -7.36 -0.90 -3.08
C VAL A 75 -8.73 -0.38 -2.66
N VAL A 76 -9.29 0.52 -3.45
CA VAL A 76 -10.55 1.21 -3.13
C VAL A 76 -11.46 1.10 -4.35
N ASP A 77 -12.70 0.65 -4.14
CA ASP A 77 -13.62 0.48 -5.25
C ASP A 77 -14.29 1.81 -5.64
N ALA A 78 -15.14 1.76 -6.64
CA ALA A 78 -15.80 2.97 -7.17
C ALA A 78 -16.70 3.65 -6.14
N SER A 79 -17.15 2.93 -5.12
CA SER A 79 -17.97 3.48 -4.05
C SER A 79 -17.12 4.03 -2.90
N GLY A 80 -15.81 3.96 -3.00
CA GLY A 80 -14.91 4.43 -1.95
C GLY A 80 -14.67 3.42 -0.86
N ILE A 81 -15.08 2.17 -1.03
CA ILE A 81 -14.94 1.12 -0.02
C ILE A 81 -13.53 0.52 -0.11
N PHE A 82 -12.89 0.44 1.03
CA PHE A 82 -11.55 -0.13 1.16
C PHE A 82 -11.62 -1.65 1.03
N GLN A 83 -10.81 -2.21 0.12
CA GLN A 83 -10.79 -3.64 -0.15
C GLN A 83 -9.56 -4.33 0.42
N GLY A 84 -8.48 -3.60 0.63
CA GLY A 84 -7.24 -4.16 1.13
C GLY A 84 -6.05 -3.35 0.64
N ILE A 85 -4.85 -3.90 0.79
CA ILE A 85 -3.64 -3.22 0.35
C ILE A 85 -2.82 -4.13 -0.57
N ILE A 86 -2.05 -3.51 -1.46
CA ILE A 86 -1.06 -4.19 -2.27
C ILE A 86 0.30 -3.71 -1.80
N THR A 87 1.17 -4.63 -1.44
CA THR A 87 2.53 -4.32 -1.02
C THR A 87 3.50 -4.74 -2.12
N ARG A 88 4.72 -4.21 -2.05
CA ARG A 88 5.78 -4.64 -2.97
C ARG A 88 6.01 -6.14 -2.86
N LYS A 89 5.99 -6.66 -1.65
CA LYS A 89 6.17 -8.08 -1.42
C LYS A 89 5.10 -8.91 -2.10
N SER A 90 3.83 -8.51 -1.95
CA SER A 90 2.74 -9.28 -2.54
C SER A 90 2.77 -9.27 -4.06
N ILE A 91 3.09 -8.11 -4.67
CA ILE A 91 3.16 -8.03 -6.12
C ILE A 91 4.35 -8.79 -6.67
N LEU A 92 5.48 -8.76 -5.96
CA LEU A 92 6.65 -9.53 -6.37
C LEU A 92 6.38 -11.02 -6.31
N LYS A 93 5.65 -11.49 -5.32
CA LYS A 93 5.24 -12.88 -5.24
C LYS A 93 4.35 -13.27 -6.42
N ALA A 94 3.41 -12.41 -6.78
CA ALA A 94 2.51 -12.67 -7.89
C ALA A 94 3.27 -12.74 -9.22
N VAL A 95 4.20 -11.81 -9.44
CA VAL A 95 5.02 -11.78 -10.64
C VAL A 95 5.93 -13.01 -10.70
N ASN A 96 6.52 -13.38 -9.56
CA ASN A 96 7.37 -14.54 -9.49
C ASN A 96 6.61 -15.83 -9.81
N ALA A 97 5.40 -15.97 -9.30
CA ALA A 97 4.56 -17.12 -9.59
C ALA A 97 4.24 -17.21 -11.08
N LEU A 98 3.93 -16.08 -11.69
CA LEU A 98 3.64 -16.01 -13.12
C LEU A 98 4.84 -16.43 -13.96
N LEU A 99 6.02 -15.93 -13.62
CA LEU A 99 7.25 -16.28 -14.32
C LEU A 99 7.59 -17.77 -14.14
N HIS A 100 7.34 -18.28 -12.96
CA HIS A 100 7.59 -19.69 -12.68
C HIS A 100 6.69 -20.59 -13.53
N ASP A 101 5.41 -20.29 -13.60
CA ASP A 101 4.46 -21.03 -14.42
C ASP A 101 4.81 -20.97 -15.90
N PHE A 102 5.22 -19.78 -16.36
CA PHE A 102 5.60 -19.57 -17.73
C PHE A 102 6.83 -20.46 -18.09
N SER A 103 7.85 -20.43 -17.23
CA SER A 103 9.04 -21.25 -17.44
C SER A 103 8.74 -22.73 -17.46
N LYS A 104 7.86 -23.16 -16.56
CA LYS A 104 7.46 -24.55 -16.47
C LYS A 104 6.73 -25.02 -17.73
N GLU A 105 5.81 -24.20 -18.21
CA GLU A 105 4.97 -24.54 -19.35
C GLU A 105 5.76 -24.60 -20.64
N TYR A 106 6.70 -23.70 -20.85
CA TYR A 106 7.43 -23.57 -22.11
C TYR A 106 8.86 -24.08 -22.02
N GLU A 107 9.25 -24.66 -20.91
CA GLU A 107 10.63 -25.10 -20.68
C GLU A 107 11.61 -23.98 -20.91
N ILE A 108 11.24 -22.79 -20.55
CA ILE A 108 11.99 -21.58 -20.84
C ILE A 108 13.19 -21.49 -19.94
N ARG A 109 14.32 -21.12 -20.53
CA ARG A 109 15.55 -20.88 -19.78
C ARG A 109 15.72 -19.42 -19.43
N CYS A 110 14.70 -18.63 -19.67
CA CYS A 110 14.78 -17.20 -19.49
C CYS A 110 15.13 -16.80 -18.05
N LYS A 111 14.75 -17.60 -17.08
CA LYS A 111 15.10 -17.28 -15.69
C LYS A 111 16.60 -17.26 -15.47
N TRP A 112 17.35 -18.05 -16.23
CA TRP A 112 18.79 -18.04 -16.18
C TRP A 112 19.38 -16.94 -17.05
N GLU A 113 18.81 -16.77 -18.22
CA GLU A 113 19.28 -15.79 -19.19
C GLU A 113 19.06 -14.36 -18.74
N ILE A 114 17.97 -14.12 -18.03
CA ILE A 114 17.65 -12.78 -17.52
C ILE A 114 18.01 -12.60 -16.06
N GLY A 115 18.72 -13.59 -15.48
CA GLY A 115 19.17 -13.48 -14.10
C GLY A 115 18.07 -13.65 -13.06
N PHE A 116 16.97 -14.28 -13.44
CA PHE A 116 15.85 -14.49 -12.52
C PHE A 116 16.23 -15.47 -11.40
N GLN A 117 15.92 -15.09 -10.16
CA GLN A 117 16.18 -15.91 -8.99
C GLN A 117 14.83 -16.29 -8.37
N PRO A 118 14.51 -17.60 -8.25
CA PRO A 118 13.27 -17.98 -7.58
C PRO A 118 13.34 -17.64 -6.10
N PHE A 119 12.21 -17.29 -5.56
CA PHE A 119 12.11 -16.95 -4.14
C PHE A 119 11.83 -18.16 -3.27
#